data_32b19e9686686a12c1bc1e277c6177d1
#
_entry.id   32b19e9686686a12c1bc1e277c6177d1
#
_cell.length_a   1.000
_cell.length_b   1.000
_cell.length_c   1.000
_cell.angle_alpha   90.00
_cell.angle_beta   90.00
_cell.angle_gamma   90.00
#
_symmetry.space_group_name_H-M   'P 1'
#
loop_
_entity.id
_entity.type
_entity.pdbx_description
1 polymer ?
#
loop_
_entity_poly.entity_id
_entity_poly.type
_entity_poly.pdbx_seq_one_letter_code
_entity_poly.pdbx_strand_id
1 'polypeptide(L)'
;EPLSGYLVLAEKLVKNGNSFAEAWNFGPQENDAKTVSWVVDYLSQKIPNVQWDIDKTKQPYEASLLLLDSSKARSRINWKPRWSLEIALDKIIEWHQAWKEKKLMAEISISQIDSYNNYQVNKIINKNDI
;
A
#
# COMPACT_ATOMS: atom_id res chain seq x y z
N GLU A 1 0.32 -0.98 3.55
CA GLU A 1 1.11 -2.14 3.21
C GLU A 1 2.43 -2.24 4.03
N PRO A 2 3.37 -1.27 4.04
CA PRO A 2 4.63 -1.42 4.77
C PRO A 2 4.48 -1.66 6.27
N LEU A 3 3.46 -1.10 6.91
CA LEU A 3 3.20 -1.31 8.35
C LEU A 3 3.00 -2.78 8.69
N SER A 4 2.34 -3.56 7.83
CA SER A 4 2.20 -5.00 8.04
C SER A 4 3.55 -5.71 8.00
N GLY A 5 4.47 -5.25 7.17
CA GLY A 5 5.85 -5.73 7.11
C GLY A 5 6.62 -5.45 8.41
N TYR A 6 6.45 -4.25 8.97
CA TYR A 6 7.06 -3.90 10.26
C TYR A 6 6.53 -4.76 11.40
N LEU A 7 5.24 -5.07 11.42
CA LEU A 7 4.65 -5.95 12.43
C LEU A 7 5.17 -7.39 12.31
N VAL A 8 5.26 -7.92 11.09
CA VAL A 8 5.84 -9.25 10.85
C VAL A 8 7.32 -9.29 11.26
N LEU A 9 8.08 -8.23 10.94
CA LEU A 9 9.48 -8.13 11.34
C LEU A 9 9.62 -8.05 12.87
N ALA A 10 8.80 -7.25 13.54
CA ALA A 10 8.80 -7.14 14.99
C ALA A 10 8.53 -8.50 15.66
N GLU A 11 7.56 -9.26 15.15
CA GLU A 11 7.29 -10.63 15.62
C GLU A 11 8.50 -11.56 15.45
N LYS A 12 9.19 -11.48 14.30
CA LYS A 12 10.41 -12.26 14.05
C LYS A 12 11.56 -11.86 14.98
N LEU A 13 11.74 -10.57 15.23
CA LEU A 13 12.76 -10.08 16.15
C LEU A 13 12.51 -10.57 17.58
N VAL A 14 11.25 -10.56 18.05
CA VAL A 14 10.90 -11.08 19.38
C VAL A 14 11.16 -12.58 19.48
N LYS A 15 10.82 -13.36 18.44
CA LYS A 15 10.95 -14.81 18.45
C LYS A 15 12.38 -15.32 18.20
N ASN A 16 13.11 -14.67 17.33
CA ASN A 16 14.36 -15.16 16.75
C ASN A 16 15.58 -14.23 17.01
N GLY A 17 15.39 -13.19 17.79
CA GLY A 17 16.45 -12.27 18.20
C GLY A 17 17.22 -11.63 17.06
N ASN A 18 18.52 -11.52 17.22
CA ASN A 18 19.40 -10.80 16.30
C ASN A 18 19.48 -11.34 14.87
N SER A 19 18.96 -12.54 14.59
CA SER A 19 18.96 -13.11 13.24
C SER A 19 18.16 -12.27 12.21
N PHE A 20 17.31 -11.38 12.66
CA PHE A 20 16.52 -10.46 11.84
C PHE A 20 16.85 -8.98 12.07
N ALA A 21 17.85 -8.68 12.92
CA ALA A 21 18.30 -7.30 13.22
C ALA A 21 19.17 -6.75 12.09
N GLU A 22 18.57 -6.50 10.94
CA GLU A 22 19.22 -6.02 9.73
C GLU A 22 18.28 -5.10 8.92
N ALA A 23 18.78 -4.48 7.85
CA ALA A 23 18.00 -3.61 7.01
C ALA A 23 16.97 -4.40 6.17
N TRP A 24 15.74 -3.90 6.09
CA TRP A 24 14.62 -4.49 5.34
C TRP A 24 13.91 -3.44 4.50
N ASN A 25 13.53 -3.83 3.28
CA ASN A 25 12.69 -3.03 2.41
C ASN A 25 11.28 -3.64 2.33
N PHE A 26 10.27 -2.79 2.41
CA PHE A 26 8.86 -3.13 2.24
C PHE A 26 8.26 -2.22 1.19
N GLY A 27 8.16 -2.70 -0.03
CA GLY A 27 7.67 -1.95 -1.18
C GLY A 27 6.59 -2.69 -1.96
N PRO A 28 5.98 -2.04 -2.96
CA PRO A 28 4.95 -2.62 -3.81
C PRO A 28 5.51 -3.77 -4.66
N GLN A 29 4.62 -4.52 -5.30
CA GLN A 29 5.00 -5.46 -6.35
C GLN A 29 5.40 -4.69 -7.63
N GLU A 30 6.20 -5.30 -8.50
CA GLU A 30 6.65 -4.69 -9.75
C GLU A 30 5.46 -4.25 -10.64
N ASN A 31 4.38 -5.02 -10.66
CA ASN A 31 3.17 -4.71 -11.43
C ASN A 31 2.43 -3.45 -10.91
N ASP A 32 2.69 -3.06 -9.67
CA ASP A 32 2.13 -1.86 -9.03
C ASP A 32 3.02 -0.62 -9.21
N ALA A 33 4.14 -0.75 -9.92
CA ALA A 33 4.98 0.39 -10.28
C ALA A 33 4.28 1.23 -11.35
N LYS A 34 3.76 2.40 -10.95
CA LYS A 34 3.07 3.35 -11.82
C LYS A 34 3.73 4.71 -11.76
N THR A 35 3.57 5.48 -12.82
CA THR A 35 4.03 6.89 -12.84
C THR A 35 3.20 7.76 -11.91
N VAL A 36 3.75 8.89 -11.49
CA VAL A 36 3.01 9.89 -10.71
C VAL A 36 1.78 10.37 -11.47
N SER A 37 1.90 10.63 -12.79
CA SER A 37 0.78 11.01 -13.65
C SER A 37 -0.35 9.98 -13.60
N TRP A 38 -0.04 8.70 -13.69
CA TRP A 38 -1.04 7.63 -13.57
C TRP A 38 -1.78 7.69 -12.21
N VAL A 39 -1.04 7.89 -11.11
CA VAL A 39 -1.64 7.98 -9.77
C VAL A 39 -2.56 9.19 -9.68
N VAL A 40 -2.12 10.34 -10.19
CA VAL A 40 -2.92 11.58 -10.15
C VAL A 40 -4.15 11.46 -11.05
N ASP A 41 -4.03 10.85 -12.23
CA ASP A 41 -5.18 10.56 -13.11
C ASP A 41 -6.19 9.65 -12.42
N TYR A 42 -5.73 8.58 -11.79
CA TYR A 42 -6.59 7.66 -11.05
C TYR A 42 -7.36 8.37 -9.93
N LEU A 43 -6.70 9.22 -9.16
CA LEU A 43 -7.31 9.99 -8.08
C LEU A 43 -8.29 11.03 -8.62
N SER A 44 -7.94 11.74 -9.70
CA SER A 44 -8.79 12.79 -10.28
C SER A 44 -10.09 12.24 -10.87
N GLN A 45 -10.10 11.02 -11.37
CA GLN A 45 -11.32 10.35 -11.84
C GLN A 45 -12.29 9.99 -10.71
N LYS A 46 -11.78 9.83 -9.49
CA LYS A 46 -12.57 9.37 -8.32
C LYS A 46 -12.91 10.47 -7.32
N ILE A 47 -12.17 11.57 -7.34
CA ILE A 47 -12.40 12.70 -6.44
C ILE A 47 -13.00 13.85 -7.25
N PRO A 48 -14.26 14.28 -6.98
CA PRO A 48 -14.90 15.34 -7.71
C PRO A 48 -14.12 16.66 -7.65
N ASN A 49 -14.09 17.38 -8.76
CA ASN A 49 -13.47 18.72 -8.90
C ASN A 49 -11.96 18.76 -8.67
N VAL A 50 -11.25 17.65 -8.76
CA VAL A 50 -9.79 17.62 -8.78
C VAL A 50 -9.32 17.83 -10.22
N GLN A 51 -8.46 18.85 -10.41
CA GLN A 51 -7.73 19.09 -11.65
C GLN A 51 -6.24 19.15 -11.34
N TRP A 52 -5.43 18.71 -12.28
CA TRP A 52 -3.98 18.77 -12.14
C TRP A 52 -3.33 19.14 -13.48
N ASP A 53 -2.13 19.70 -13.42
CA ASP A 53 -1.32 20.02 -14.59
C ASP A 53 0.14 19.71 -14.30
N ILE A 54 0.93 19.59 -15.36
CA ILE A 54 2.36 19.31 -15.28
C ILE A 54 3.11 20.65 -15.18
N ASP A 55 3.89 20.80 -14.12
CA ASP A 55 4.84 21.91 -14.02
C ASP A 55 5.93 21.76 -15.09
N LYS A 56 5.94 22.68 -16.05
CA LYS A 56 6.89 22.72 -17.17
C LYS A 56 8.19 23.47 -16.84
N THR A 57 8.34 23.98 -15.63
CA THR A 57 9.59 24.63 -15.20
C THR A 57 10.70 23.60 -15.09
N LYS A 58 11.94 24.07 -15.27
CA LYS A 58 13.12 23.20 -15.16
C LYS A 58 13.24 22.70 -13.73
N GLN A 59 13.00 21.40 -13.54
CA GLN A 59 13.15 20.73 -12.25
C GLN A 59 14.56 20.15 -12.09
N PRO A 60 15.05 19.94 -10.84
CA PRO A 60 16.24 19.14 -10.59
C PRO A 60 16.12 17.76 -11.22
N TYR A 61 17.26 17.16 -11.58
CA TYR A 61 17.28 15.81 -12.12
C TYR A 61 16.78 14.80 -11.07
N GLU A 62 15.76 14.06 -11.42
CA GLU A 62 15.28 12.89 -10.65
C GLU A 62 15.45 11.62 -11.48
N ALA A 63 15.70 10.51 -10.80
CA ALA A 63 15.75 9.22 -11.46
C ALA A 63 14.37 8.91 -12.08
N SER A 64 14.35 8.50 -13.34
CA SER A 64 13.11 8.18 -14.07
C SER A 64 12.37 6.96 -13.51
N LEU A 65 13.05 6.12 -12.74
CA LEU A 65 12.47 4.98 -12.04
C LEU A 65 13.25 4.71 -10.75
N LEU A 66 12.53 4.64 -9.64
CA LEU A 66 13.08 4.22 -8.33
C LEU A 66 12.14 3.16 -7.75
N LEU A 67 12.65 1.93 -7.62
CA LEU A 67 11.90 0.81 -7.04
C LEU A 67 12.62 0.29 -5.81
N LEU A 68 11.82 -0.13 -4.80
CA LEU A 68 12.31 -0.84 -3.63
C LEU A 68 12.33 -2.35 -3.92
N ASP A 69 13.50 -2.97 -3.84
CA ASP A 69 13.59 -4.43 -3.87
C ASP A 69 13.19 -5.01 -2.50
N SER A 70 12.04 -5.69 -2.47
CA SER A 70 11.50 -6.40 -1.31
C SER A 70 11.70 -7.91 -1.37
N SER A 71 12.60 -8.42 -2.22
CA SER A 71 12.84 -9.86 -2.39
C SER A 71 13.28 -10.53 -1.10
N LYS A 72 14.07 -9.85 -0.29
CA LYS A 72 14.49 -10.31 1.05
C LYS A 72 13.30 -10.49 2.00
N ALA A 73 12.37 -9.55 2.04
CA ALA A 73 11.17 -9.66 2.85
C ALA A 73 10.28 -10.82 2.39
N ARG A 74 10.14 -11.01 1.06
CA ARG A 74 9.41 -12.14 0.51
C ARG A 74 10.03 -13.48 0.88
N SER A 75 11.34 -13.63 0.72
CA SER A 75 12.03 -14.92 0.89
C SER A 75 12.24 -15.31 2.35
N ARG A 76 12.59 -14.35 3.23
CA ARG A 76 13.01 -14.65 4.59
C ARG A 76 11.92 -14.54 5.65
N ILE A 77 10.94 -13.64 5.47
CA ILE A 77 9.83 -13.46 6.41
C ILE A 77 8.46 -13.68 5.78
N ASN A 78 8.43 -14.15 4.53
CA ASN A 78 7.20 -14.44 3.77
C ASN A 78 6.22 -13.26 3.72
N TRP A 79 6.76 -12.03 3.70
CA TRP A 79 5.94 -10.82 3.57
C TRP A 79 5.79 -10.43 2.10
N LYS A 80 4.57 -10.07 1.74
CA LYS A 80 4.23 -9.46 0.44
C LYS A 80 3.03 -8.54 0.62
N PRO A 81 2.90 -7.50 -0.21
CA PRO A 81 1.69 -6.67 -0.24
C PRO A 81 0.44 -7.53 -0.46
N ARG A 82 -0.65 -7.17 0.19
CA ARG A 82 -1.96 -7.84 0.04
C ARG A 82 -2.85 -7.12 -0.96
N TRP A 83 -2.89 -5.80 -0.89
CA TRP A 83 -3.65 -4.94 -1.78
C TRP A 83 -2.83 -4.54 -2.99
N SER A 84 -3.47 -4.45 -4.17
CA SER A 84 -2.89 -3.75 -5.32
C SER A 84 -2.85 -2.25 -5.06
N LEU A 85 -2.11 -1.51 -5.90
CA LEU A 85 -2.04 -0.05 -5.82
C LEU A 85 -3.44 0.57 -5.92
N GLU A 86 -4.29 0.08 -6.83
CA GLU A 86 -5.65 0.60 -7.02
C GLU A 86 -6.49 0.44 -5.74
N ILE A 87 -6.47 -0.75 -5.13
CA ILE A 87 -7.19 -0.98 -3.87
C ILE A 87 -6.66 -0.07 -2.76
N ALA A 88 -5.34 0.09 -2.66
CA ALA A 88 -4.73 0.97 -1.67
C ALA A 88 -5.15 2.44 -1.86
N LEU A 89 -5.17 2.92 -3.12
CA LEU A 89 -5.64 4.27 -3.46
C LEU A 89 -7.13 4.44 -3.16
N ASP A 90 -7.97 3.44 -3.46
CA ASP A 90 -9.40 3.48 -3.12
C ASP A 90 -9.61 3.59 -1.61
N LYS A 91 -8.81 2.90 -0.80
CA LYS A 91 -8.87 3.01 0.66
C LYS A 91 -8.42 4.37 1.18
N ILE A 92 -7.48 5.02 0.52
CA ILE A 92 -7.09 6.41 0.82
C ILE A 92 -8.24 7.37 0.51
N ILE A 93 -8.90 7.22 -0.63
CA ILE A 93 -10.05 8.05 -1.03
C ILE A 93 -11.20 7.87 -0.04
N GLU A 94 -11.57 6.62 0.29
CA GLU A 94 -12.61 6.28 1.26
C GLU A 94 -12.34 6.96 2.61
N TRP A 95 -11.11 6.85 3.11
CA TRP A 95 -10.70 7.46 4.38
C TRP A 95 -10.80 8.99 4.32
N HIS A 96 -10.29 9.61 3.24
CA HIS A 96 -10.34 11.06 3.05
C HIS A 96 -11.77 11.59 2.94
N GLN A 97 -12.64 10.90 2.22
CA GLN A 97 -14.06 11.27 2.11
C GLN A 97 -14.76 11.20 3.47
N ALA A 98 -14.55 10.12 4.23
CA ALA A 98 -15.09 9.97 5.56
C ALA A 98 -14.60 11.09 6.52
N TRP A 99 -13.32 11.49 6.39
CA TRP A 99 -12.77 12.61 7.15
C TRP A 99 -13.43 13.94 6.79
N LYS A 100 -13.64 14.22 5.50
CA LYS A 100 -14.39 15.43 5.05
C LYS A 100 -15.83 15.44 5.57
N GLU A 101 -16.47 14.29 5.65
CA GLU A 101 -17.82 14.10 6.19
C GLU A 101 -17.85 14.10 7.72
N LYS A 102 -16.71 14.30 8.39
CA LYS A 102 -16.57 14.31 9.86
C LYS A 102 -17.05 13.03 10.55
N LYS A 103 -16.89 11.87 9.88
CA LYS A 103 -17.19 10.57 10.46
C LYS A 103 -16.22 10.21 11.59
N LEU A 104 -16.56 9.20 12.39
CA LEU A 104 -15.68 8.65 13.42
C LEU A 104 -14.50 7.91 12.76
N MET A 105 -13.35 8.61 12.67
CA MET A 105 -12.18 8.10 11.95
C MET A 105 -11.58 6.82 12.56
N ALA A 106 -11.76 6.59 13.87
CA ALA A 106 -11.37 5.35 14.52
C ALA A 106 -12.12 4.15 13.93
N GLU A 107 -13.43 4.25 13.73
CA GLU A 107 -14.26 3.18 13.14
C GLU A 107 -13.85 2.90 11.69
N ILE A 108 -13.64 3.95 10.88
CA ILE A 108 -13.18 3.81 9.50
C ILE A 108 -11.82 3.11 9.45
N SER A 109 -10.88 3.53 10.30
CA SER A 109 -9.54 2.93 10.34
C SER A 109 -9.58 1.46 10.79
N ILE A 110 -10.38 1.12 11.80
CA ILE A 110 -10.57 -0.27 12.25
C ILE A 110 -11.19 -1.11 11.12
N SER A 111 -12.23 -0.61 10.47
CA SER A 111 -12.87 -1.30 9.34
C SER A 111 -11.89 -1.57 8.19
N GLN A 112 -10.99 -0.62 7.90
CA GLN A 112 -9.95 -0.82 6.88
C GLN A 112 -8.90 -1.84 7.32
N ILE A 113 -8.51 -1.86 8.61
CA ILE A 113 -7.60 -2.87 9.16
C ILE A 113 -8.23 -4.27 9.05
N ASP A 114 -9.50 -4.42 9.41
CA ASP A 114 -10.23 -5.68 9.30
C ASP A 114 -10.35 -6.14 7.84
N SER A 115 -10.68 -5.23 6.93
CA SER A 115 -10.68 -5.49 5.49
C SER A 115 -9.32 -5.98 4.98
N TYR A 116 -8.24 -5.36 5.45
CA TYR A 116 -6.87 -5.75 5.11
C TYR A 116 -6.53 -7.16 5.63
N ASN A 117 -6.88 -7.46 6.88
CA ASN A 117 -6.60 -8.75 7.51
C ASN A 117 -7.35 -9.90 6.83
N ASN A 118 -8.59 -9.67 6.41
CA ASN A 118 -9.47 -10.67 5.80
C ASN A 118 -9.32 -10.79 4.29
N TYR A 119 -8.52 -9.93 3.63
CA TYR A 119 -8.42 -9.87 2.17
C TYR A 119 -8.00 -11.19 1.52
N GLN A 120 -7.06 -11.92 2.12
CA GLN A 120 -6.59 -13.20 1.58
C GLN A 120 -7.60 -14.34 1.78
N VAL A 121 -8.34 -14.34 2.87
CA VAL A 121 -9.38 -15.33 3.17
C VAL A 121 -10.47 -15.25 2.09
N ASN A 122 -10.94 -14.06 1.79
CA ASN A 122 -11.97 -13.83 0.76
C ASN A 122 -11.48 -14.20 -0.66
N LYS A 123 -10.20 -14.03 -0.96
CA LYS A 123 -9.63 -14.41 -2.27
C LYS A 123 -9.52 -15.92 -2.45
N ILE A 124 -9.41 -16.69 -1.38
CA ILE A 124 -9.39 -18.16 -1.41
C ILE A 124 -10.82 -18.69 -1.58
N ILE A 125 -11.80 -18.13 -0.88
CA ILE A 125 -13.21 -18.53 -0.97
C ILE A 125 -13.72 -18.32 -2.40
N ASN A 126 -13.50 -17.14 -2.98
CA ASN A 126 -13.95 -16.80 -4.34
C ASN A 126 -13.24 -17.61 -5.47
N LYS A 127 -12.14 -18.30 -5.17
CA LYS A 127 -11.47 -19.21 -6.14
C LYS A 127 -12.02 -20.64 -6.10
N ASN A 128 -12.70 -21.01 -5.04
CA ASN A 128 -13.27 -22.35 -4.88
C ASN A 128 -14.72 -22.43 -5.35
N ASP A 129 -15.32 -21.30 -5.75
CA ASP A 129 -16.70 -21.20 -6.24
C ASP A 129 -16.80 -21.17 -7.80
N ILE A 130 -15.70 -21.52 -8.50
CA ILE A 130 -15.63 -21.68 -9.96
C ILE A 130 -15.15 -23.13 -10.24
#